data_1de1c9d145e9d31a6d06156c3e3328ee
#
_entry.id   1de1c9d145e9d31a6d06156c3e3328ee
#
_cell.length_a   1.000
_cell.length_b   1.000
_cell.length_c   1.000
_cell.angle_alpha   90.00
_cell.angle_beta   90.00
_cell.angle_gamma   90.00
#
_symmetry.space_group_name_H-M   'P 1'
#
loop_
_entity.id
_entity.type
_entity.pdbx_description
1 polymer ?
#
loop_
_entity_poly.entity_id
_entity_poly.type
_entity_poly.pdbx_seq_one_letter_code
_entity_poly.pdbx_strand_id
1 'polypeptide(L)'
;MRRKALSLGLAAVLLLCGGTQKNERTAAALVQAAAASTVQSSTASPESGSITPEQFGARGDGRADDQQALESAMQCASAAGLPLELTEGAVYRFSSQLELPSGLTIRGNGAVLLSDIQYETLGQDRPAVGIIGKSNEDCAHNIRLKNVTFRAADSCQSNCLFWVMRACNVEVVDCTFDCQSNDWCRGAADLYGVNENIRFEGCVFRQLTGGTAGGIWVRNWTDQAESRNIRFEDCDFYKSGADEVLAVWGWGSAVREVVLSGCDFYETETEESLAAGNRPVWFITLGQSGITDVRMEHCTIWADRCEVIFHMVGDKTHAVVDNCDITLNQPDDVAGHDIRKSANPMLAQGNGRADGSTVIQNSRIVLSGDDGRRISYQLSALKDNTLDVSLGHGIASTSEVSGNTIRGRIQHKIFEDCSNVWNNHVTVRRFSLPG
;
A
#
# COMPACT_ATOMS: atom_id res chain seq x y z
N MET A 1 13.49 -25.78 47.85
CA MET A 1 12.06 -25.96 48.24
C MET A 1 11.20 -25.20 47.28
N ARG A 2 10.42 -25.91 46.69
CA ARG A 2 9.12 -26.00 46.03
C ARG A 2 9.12 -25.67 44.54
N ARG A 3 9.34 -26.68 43.77
CA ARG A 3 8.72 -26.87 42.44
C ARG A 3 7.25 -27.29 42.69
N LYS A 4 6.30 -26.61 42.06
CA LYS A 4 4.97 -27.14 41.63
C LYS A 4 4.10 -25.96 41.23
N ALA A 5 3.87 -25.81 39.93
CA ALA A 5 2.63 -25.38 39.31
C ALA A 5 2.89 -25.09 37.81
N LEU A 6 2.93 -26.12 37.01
CA LEU A 6 2.85 -26.03 35.54
C LEU A 6 2.21 -27.34 35.07
N SER A 7 0.89 -27.42 35.17
CA SER A 7 0.12 -28.46 34.48
C SER A 7 -1.39 -28.22 34.65
N LEU A 8 -1.88 -27.19 34.01
CA LEU A 8 -3.34 -26.97 33.86
C LEU A 8 -3.64 -25.88 32.77
N GLY A 9 -2.96 -26.00 31.65
CA GLY A 9 -3.14 -25.08 30.52
C GLY A 9 -3.33 -25.76 29.15
N LEU A 10 -3.26 -27.08 29.08
CA LEU A 10 -3.23 -27.80 27.80
C LEU A 10 -4.51 -28.56 27.46
N ALA A 11 -5.55 -28.48 28.28
CA ALA A 11 -6.80 -29.22 28.05
C ALA A 11 -7.97 -28.38 27.51
N ALA A 12 -7.79 -27.06 27.40
CA ALA A 12 -8.87 -26.18 26.94
C ALA A 12 -8.78 -25.79 25.45
N VAL A 13 -7.67 -26.10 24.76
CA VAL A 13 -7.46 -25.75 23.35
C VAL A 13 -7.97 -26.83 22.38
N LEU A 14 -8.25 -28.03 22.86
CA LEU A 14 -8.68 -29.16 22.01
C LEU A 14 -10.20 -29.30 21.81
N LEU A 15 -11.01 -28.37 22.33
CA LEU A 15 -12.47 -28.38 22.20
C LEU A 15 -13.05 -27.31 21.26
N LEU A 16 -12.21 -26.48 20.65
CA LEU A 16 -12.63 -25.48 19.67
C LEU A 16 -12.32 -25.83 18.20
N CYS A 17 -11.62 -26.94 17.94
CA CYS A 17 -11.38 -27.43 16.59
C CYS A 17 -12.46 -28.36 16.02
N GLY A 18 -13.59 -28.52 16.72
CA GLY A 18 -14.73 -29.36 16.29
C GLY A 18 -15.69 -28.68 15.29
N GLY A 19 -15.47 -27.42 14.93
CA GLY A 19 -16.42 -26.65 14.11
C GLY A 19 -16.20 -26.79 12.59
N THR A 20 -15.02 -27.08 12.14
CA THR A 20 -14.65 -27.03 10.71
C THR A 20 -15.24 -28.19 9.89
N GLN A 21 -15.38 -29.38 10.44
CA GLN A 21 -15.96 -30.51 9.69
C GLN A 21 -17.47 -30.39 9.45
N LYS A 22 -18.19 -29.63 10.27
CA LYS A 22 -19.63 -29.43 10.05
C LYS A 22 -19.91 -28.43 8.93
N ASN A 23 -19.05 -27.40 8.79
CA ASN A 23 -19.21 -26.38 7.75
C ASN A 23 -18.86 -26.93 6.35
N GLU A 24 -17.85 -27.79 6.22
CA GLU A 24 -17.52 -28.40 4.93
C GLU A 24 -18.63 -29.34 4.42
N ARG A 25 -19.29 -30.06 5.30
CA ARG A 25 -20.43 -30.91 4.91
C ARG A 25 -21.67 -30.09 4.56
N THR A 26 -21.87 -28.94 5.19
CA THR A 26 -23.00 -28.05 4.89
C THR A 26 -22.76 -27.31 3.57
N ALA A 27 -21.53 -26.87 3.28
CA ALA A 27 -21.15 -26.30 2.01
C ALA A 27 -21.31 -27.29 0.86
N ALA A 28 -20.84 -28.54 1.03
CA ALA A 28 -21.00 -29.59 0.04
C ALA A 28 -22.48 -29.95 -0.23
N ALA A 29 -23.32 -29.95 0.79
CA ALA A 29 -24.75 -30.17 0.65
C ALA A 29 -25.49 -29.02 -0.03
N LEU A 30 -25.06 -27.77 0.22
CA LEU A 30 -25.59 -26.57 -0.46
C LEU A 30 -25.13 -26.49 -1.92
N VAL A 31 -23.91 -26.89 -2.23
CA VAL A 31 -23.42 -27.01 -3.62
C VAL A 31 -24.24 -28.04 -4.39
N GLN A 32 -24.58 -29.18 -3.78
CA GLN A 32 -25.44 -30.19 -4.39
C GLN A 32 -26.90 -29.70 -4.52
N ALA A 33 -27.41 -28.92 -3.58
CA ALA A 33 -28.75 -28.36 -3.64
C ALA A 33 -28.85 -27.24 -4.68
N ALA A 34 -27.85 -26.37 -4.79
CA ALA A 34 -27.78 -25.34 -5.84
C ALA A 34 -27.62 -25.92 -7.24
N ALA A 35 -26.81 -26.97 -7.39
CA ALA A 35 -26.68 -27.72 -8.64
C ALA A 35 -27.97 -28.47 -9.03
N ALA A 36 -28.76 -28.93 -8.05
CA ALA A 36 -30.03 -29.62 -8.29
C ALA A 36 -31.20 -28.70 -8.67
N SER A 37 -31.16 -27.44 -8.27
CA SER A 37 -32.19 -26.45 -8.67
C SER A 37 -32.00 -25.86 -10.04
N THR A 38 -30.81 -26.03 -10.67
CA THR A 38 -30.50 -25.53 -12.02
C THR A 38 -30.80 -26.55 -13.13
N VAL A 39 -31.32 -27.74 -12.79
CA VAL A 39 -31.65 -28.78 -13.76
C VAL A 39 -33.14 -28.78 -14.08
N GLN A 40 -33.69 -27.65 -14.50
CA GLN A 40 -34.89 -27.65 -15.32
C GLN A 40 -34.80 -26.58 -16.41
N SER A 41 -34.63 -27.10 -17.63
CA SER A 41 -34.78 -26.48 -18.94
C SER A 41 -33.74 -25.44 -19.40
N SER A 42 -32.75 -25.90 -20.10
CA SER A 42 -32.51 -25.56 -21.53
C SER A 42 -31.17 -26.17 -21.99
N THR A 43 -31.16 -26.79 -23.14
CA THR A 43 -29.98 -27.25 -23.87
C THR A 43 -29.13 -26.03 -24.28
N ALA A 44 -28.29 -25.54 -23.40
CA ALA A 44 -27.18 -24.63 -23.67
C ALA A 44 -25.94 -25.24 -23.04
N SER A 45 -24.82 -25.19 -23.74
CA SER A 45 -23.49 -25.66 -23.32
C SER A 45 -23.17 -25.30 -21.89
N PRO A 46 -22.38 -26.08 -21.14
CA PRO A 46 -22.02 -25.78 -19.77
C PRO A 46 -20.95 -24.67 -19.74
N GLU A 47 -21.35 -23.45 -20.01
CA GLU A 47 -20.55 -22.25 -19.75
C GLU A 47 -21.30 -21.38 -18.74
N SER A 48 -20.62 -21.16 -17.59
CA SER A 48 -20.88 -20.13 -16.59
C SER A 48 -22.02 -20.36 -15.59
N GLY A 49 -21.82 -21.27 -14.66
CA GLY A 49 -22.43 -21.10 -13.34
C GLY A 49 -21.63 -20.04 -12.55
N SER A 50 -22.30 -19.13 -11.85
CA SER A 50 -21.69 -18.25 -10.85
C SER A 50 -22.45 -18.35 -9.53
N ILE A 51 -21.78 -18.00 -8.44
CA ILE A 51 -22.38 -17.91 -7.12
C ILE A 51 -22.63 -16.42 -6.85
N THR A 52 -23.78 -16.09 -6.24
CA THR A 52 -24.05 -14.72 -5.80
C THR A 52 -24.37 -14.67 -4.31
N PRO A 53 -24.07 -13.56 -3.60
CA PRO A 53 -24.37 -13.44 -2.17
C PRO A 53 -25.87 -13.51 -1.87
N GLU A 54 -26.72 -13.08 -2.81
CA GLU A 54 -28.18 -13.12 -2.69
C GLU A 54 -28.73 -14.55 -2.57
N GLN A 55 -28.07 -15.53 -3.18
CA GLN A 55 -28.41 -16.95 -3.03
C GLN A 55 -28.29 -17.43 -1.58
N PHE A 56 -27.53 -16.70 -0.76
CA PHE A 56 -27.30 -16.95 0.67
C PHE A 56 -28.01 -15.94 1.57
N GLY A 57 -28.84 -15.07 1.00
CA GLY A 57 -29.66 -14.13 1.72
C GLY A 57 -29.11 -12.73 1.91
N ALA A 58 -28.01 -12.37 1.21
CA ALA A 58 -27.53 -10.99 1.18
C ALA A 58 -28.58 -10.06 0.57
N ARG A 59 -28.62 -8.83 1.05
CA ARG A 59 -29.50 -7.79 0.53
C ARG A 59 -28.79 -6.81 -0.39
N GLY A 60 -27.52 -6.55 -0.13
CA GLY A 60 -26.74 -5.58 -0.92
C GLY A 60 -27.28 -4.14 -0.86
N ASP A 61 -28.03 -3.79 0.20
CA ASP A 61 -28.73 -2.50 0.35
C ASP A 61 -27.93 -1.47 1.19
N GLY A 62 -26.73 -1.83 1.63
CA GLY A 62 -25.83 -1.02 2.47
C GLY A 62 -26.30 -0.85 3.92
N ARG A 63 -27.38 -1.51 4.33
CA ARG A 63 -27.99 -1.38 5.66
C ARG A 63 -28.02 -2.70 6.42
N ALA A 64 -28.48 -3.76 5.76
CA ALA A 64 -28.45 -5.10 6.33
C ALA A 64 -27.00 -5.53 6.57
N ASP A 65 -26.81 -6.35 7.59
CA ASP A 65 -25.54 -7.03 7.79
C ASP A 65 -25.50 -8.28 6.90
N ASP A 66 -24.72 -8.23 5.85
CA ASP A 66 -24.59 -9.28 4.85
C ASP A 66 -23.42 -10.24 5.17
N GLN A 67 -22.77 -10.11 6.34
CA GLN A 67 -21.58 -10.87 6.76
C GLN A 67 -21.72 -12.37 6.47
N GLN A 68 -22.74 -13.01 7.05
CA GLN A 68 -22.91 -14.46 6.95
C GLN A 68 -23.19 -14.92 5.51
N ALA A 69 -23.94 -14.12 4.74
CA ALA A 69 -24.24 -14.41 3.36
C ALA A 69 -22.99 -14.31 2.47
N LEU A 70 -22.15 -13.27 2.67
CA LEU A 70 -20.87 -13.10 1.99
C LEU A 70 -19.93 -14.27 2.29
N GLU A 71 -19.73 -14.63 3.56
CA GLU A 71 -18.87 -15.75 3.95
C GLU A 71 -19.32 -17.07 3.32
N SER A 72 -20.63 -17.35 3.38
CA SER A 72 -21.19 -18.57 2.79
C SER A 72 -21.04 -18.61 1.27
N ALA A 73 -21.25 -17.48 0.60
CA ALA A 73 -21.11 -17.36 -0.84
C ALA A 73 -19.64 -17.53 -1.28
N MET A 74 -18.68 -16.91 -0.57
CA MET A 74 -17.25 -17.03 -0.82
C MET A 74 -16.76 -18.46 -0.64
N GLN A 75 -17.17 -19.13 0.43
CA GLN A 75 -16.82 -20.54 0.69
C GLN A 75 -17.39 -21.46 -0.39
N CYS A 76 -18.65 -21.25 -0.76
CA CYS A 76 -19.30 -22.04 -1.81
C CYS A 76 -18.63 -21.82 -3.17
N ALA A 77 -18.34 -20.58 -3.55
CA ALA A 77 -17.67 -20.23 -4.80
C ALA A 77 -16.28 -20.86 -4.89
N SER A 78 -15.48 -20.71 -3.84
CA SER A 78 -14.14 -21.30 -3.75
C SER A 78 -14.19 -22.84 -3.84
N ALA A 79 -15.07 -23.49 -3.06
CA ALA A 79 -15.20 -24.95 -3.04
C ALA A 79 -15.70 -25.52 -4.37
N ALA A 80 -16.54 -24.79 -5.09
CA ALA A 80 -17.07 -25.17 -6.40
C ALA A 80 -16.13 -24.82 -7.57
N GLY A 81 -15.09 -23.99 -7.33
CA GLY A 81 -14.26 -23.44 -8.39
C GLY A 81 -15.03 -22.51 -9.34
N LEU A 82 -16.12 -21.90 -8.85
CA LEU A 82 -16.96 -20.97 -9.59
C LEU A 82 -16.66 -19.52 -9.16
N PRO A 83 -16.85 -18.53 -10.05
CA PRO A 83 -16.73 -17.14 -9.66
C PRO A 83 -17.87 -16.72 -8.71
N LEU A 84 -17.53 -15.87 -7.73
CA LEU A 84 -18.48 -15.09 -6.98
C LEU A 84 -18.81 -13.83 -7.77
N GLU A 85 -20.04 -13.69 -8.23
CA GLU A 85 -20.54 -12.49 -8.92
C GLU A 85 -21.25 -11.60 -7.92
N LEU A 86 -20.78 -10.36 -7.78
CA LEU A 86 -21.49 -9.34 -7.02
C LEU A 86 -22.46 -8.60 -7.93
N THR A 87 -23.63 -8.21 -7.40
CA THR A 87 -24.62 -7.46 -8.15
C THR A 87 -24.14 -6.02 -8.38
N GLU A 88 -24.24 -5.56 -9.62
CA GLU A 88 -23.86 -4.20 -10.00
C GLU A 88 -24.55 -3.14 -9.12
N GLY A 89 -23.75 -2.23 -8.56
CA GLY A 89 -24.22 -1.15 -7.70
C GLY A 89 -24.70 -1.59 -6.30
N ALA A 90 -24.63 -2.87 -5.97
CA ALA A 90 -24.96 -3.34 -4.63
C ALA A 90 -23.92 -2.87 -3.61
N VAL A 91 -24.36 -2.65 -2.38
CA VAL A 91 -23.51 -2.31 -1.23
C VAL A 91 -23.72 -3.36 -0.15
N TYR A 92 -22.77 -4.28 -0.03
CA TYR A 92 -22.79 -5.35 0.96
C TYR A 92 -22.08 -4.88 2.23
N ARG A 93 -22.85 -4.59 3.29
CA ARG A 93 -22.32 -4.20 4.58
C ARG A 93 -21.94 -5.43 5.39
N PHE A 94 -20.79 -5.39 6.05
CA PHE A 94 -20.32 -6.46 6.93
C PHE A 94 -19.73 -5.89 8.23
N SER A 95 -19.90 -6.63 9.34
CA SER A 95 -19.62 -6.17 10.70
C SER A 95 -18.47 -6.90 11.40
N SER A 96 -17.84 -7.89 10.75
CA SER A 96 -16.64 -8.57 11.21
C SER A 96 -15.70 -8.88 10.06
N GLN A 97 -14.45 -9.25 10.37
CA GLN A 97 -13.44 -9.52 9.35
C GLN A 97 -13.93 -10.53 8.30
N LEU A 98 -13.83 -10.16 7.03
CA LEU A 98 -14.00 -11.08 5.90
C LEU A 98 -12.68 -11.72 5.53
N GLU A 99 -12.59 -13.04 5.60
CA GLU A 99 -11.42 -13.80 5.15
C GLU A 99 -11.70 -14.42 3.77
N LEU A 100 -10.86 -14.08 2.80
CA LEU A 100 -11.00 -14.55 1.42
C LEU A 100 -10.32 -15.92 1.28
N PRO A 101 -11.07 -17.01 0.97
CA PRO A 101 -10.50 -18.35 0.88
C PRO A 101 -9.63 -18.51 -0.38
N SER A 102 -8.67 -19.43 -0.31
CA SER A 102 -7.84 -19.82 -1.46
C SER A 102 -8.69 -20.28 -2.65
N GLY A 103 -8.27 -19.96 -3.86
CA GLY A 103 -8.98 -20.31 -5.10
C GLY A 103 -10.18 -19.41 -5.43
N LEU A 104 -10.48 -18.41 -4.61
CA LEU A 104 -11.62 -17.52 -4.83
C LEU A 104 -11.39 -16.57 -6.00
N THR A 105 -12.39 -16.48 -6.88
CA THR A 105 -12.48 -15.44 -7.90
C THR A 105 -13.71 -14.58 -7.63
N ILE A 106 -13.52 -13.27 -7.43
CA ILE A 106 -14.63 -12.31 -7.30
C ILE A 106 -14.70 -11.44 -8.55
N ARG A 107 -15.87 -11.37 -9.15
CA ARG A 107 -16.26 -10.39 -10.16
C ARG A 107 -17.21 -9.39 -9.52
N GLY A 108 -16.65 -8.21 -9.23
CA GLY A 108 -17.34 -7.23 -8.39
C GLY A 108 -18.39 -6.40 -9.12
N ASN A 109 -18.25 -6.21 -10.43
CA ASN A 109 -19.18 -5.42 -11.26
C ASN A 109 -19.44 -4.00 -10.71
N GLY A 110 -18.42 -3.42 -10.01
CA GLY A 110 -18.55 -2.12 -9.36
C GLY A 110 -19.31 -2.11 -8.03
N ALA A 111 -19.64 -3.27 -7.47
CA ALA A 111 -20.25 -3.35 -6.15
C ALA A 111 -19.28 -2.92 -5.04
N VAL A 112 -19.84 -2.55 -3.89
CA VAL A 112 -19.13 -2.10 -2.70
C VAL A 112 -19.21 -3.16 -1.60
N LEU A 113 -18.08 -3.56 -1.06
CA LEU A 113 -17.95 -4.27 0.20
C LEU A 113 -17.69 -3.24 1.30
N LEU A 114 -18.70 -2.91 2.09
CA LEU A 114 -18.71 -1.85 3.09
C LEU A 114 -18.39 -2.41 4.47
N SER A 115 -17.20 -2.15 4.97
CA SER A 115 -16.80 -2.54 6.32
C SER A 115 -17.38 -1.59 7.37
N ASP A 116 -18.13 -2.14 8.33
CA ASP A 116 -18.60 -1.41 9.52
C ASP A 116 -18.20 -2.16 10.79
N ILE A 117 -16.94 -2.56 10.85
CA ILE A 117 -16.39 -3.34 11.94
C ILE A 117 -16.17 -2.44 13.15
N GLN A 118 -16.64 -2.89 14.33
CA GLN A 118 -16.46 -2.24 15.60
C GLN A 118 -15.55 -3.10 16.48
N TYR A 119 -14.36 -2.62 16.80
CA TYR A 119 -13.48 -3.29 17.76
C TYR A 119 -13.53 -2.58 19.11
N GLU A 120 -13.85 -3.31 20.15
CA GLU A 120 -13.98 -2.77 21.51
C GLU A 120 -12.63 -2.32 22.12
N THR A 121 -11.49 -2.70 21.51
CA THR A 121 -10.17 -2.38 22.02
C THR A 121 -9.21 -1.96 20.93
N LEU A 122 -8.68 -0.75 21.07
CA LEU A 122 -7.52 -0.27 20.34
C LEU A 122 -6.33 -1.21 20.55
N GLY A 123 -5.76 -1.74 19.48
CA GLY A 123 -4.53 -2.54 19.52
C GLY A 123 -4.65 -3.96 18.97
N GLN A 124 -5.79 -4.36 18.47
CA GLN A 124 -5.88 -5.59 17.68
C GLN A 124 -5.58 -5.26 16.21
N ASP A 125 -4.41 -5.69 15.74
CA ASP A 125 -4.04 -5.64 14.34
C ASP A 125 -4.94 -6.61 13.55
N ARG A 126 -6.07 -6.13 13.08
CA ARG A 126 -7.00 -6.91 12.26
C ARG A 126 -7.48 -6.08 11.07
N PRO A 127 -7.42 -6.64 9.87
CA PRO A 127 -7.97 -6.00 8.68
C PRO A 127 -9.49 -6.15 8.64
N ALA A 128 -10.12 -5.30 7.83
CA ALA A 128 -11.51 -5.49 7.48
C ALA A 128 -11.67 -6.70 6.53
N VAL A 129 -10.79 -6.79 5.54
CA VAL A 129 -10.74 -7.90 4.58
C VAL A 129 -9.33 -8.48 4.57
N GLY A 130 -9.21 -9.81 4.63
CA GLY A 130 -7.93 -10.48 4.68
C GLY A 130 -7.78 -11.62 3.68
N ILE A 131 -6.63 -11.67 3.02
CA ILE A 131 -6.08 -12.84 2.33
C ILE A 131 -4.98 -13.37 3.24
N ILE A 132 -5.28 -14.39 4.05
CA ILE A 132 -4.41 -14.79 5.16
C ILE A 132 -4.11 -16.28 5.09
N GLY A 133 -2.85 -16.63 4.82
CA GLY A 133 -2.36 -18.01 4.89
C GLY A 133 -2.12 -18.44 6.33
N LYS A 134 -2.30 -19.74 6.61
CA LYS A 134 -2.12 -20.34 7.94
C LYS A 134 -0.66 -20.37 8.37
N SER A 135 0.24 -20.63 7.43
CA SER A 135 1.69 -20.60 7.62
C SER A 135 2.39 -20.21 6.31
N ASN A 136 3.71 -20.13 6.31
CA ASN A 136 4.49 -19.89 5.09
C ASN A 136 4.42 -21.06 4.11
N GLU A 137 4.18 -22.28 4.60
CA GLU A 137 4.03 -23.52 3.80
C GLU A 137 2.57 -23.74 3.35
N ASP A 138 1.60 -23.17 4.08
CA ASP A 138 0.16 -23.21 3.77
C ASP A 138 -0.33 -21.78 3.52
N CYS A 139 0.16 -21.20 2.42
CA CYS A 139 -0.21 -19.85 2.02
C CYS A 139 -1.63 -19.80 1.43
N ALA A 140 -2.30 -18.66 1.61
CA ALA A 140 -3.50 -18.35 0.85
C ALA A 140 -3.13 -18.16 -0.62
N HIS A 141 -3.84 -18.79 -1.58
CA HIS A 141 -3.35 -18.84 -2.95
C HIS A 141 -4.44 -18.79 -4.02
N ASN A 142 -4.02 -18.38 -5.23
CA ASN A 142 -4.85 -18.37 -6.44
C ASN A 142 -6.15 -17.57 -6.26
N ILE A 143 -6.03 -16.35 -5.75
CA ILE A 143 -7.16 -15.45 -5.51
C ILE A 143 -7.16 -14.37 -6.58
N ARG A 144 -8.33 -14.12 -7.16
CA ARG A 144 -8.56 -13.07 -8.15
C ARG A 144 -9.71 -12.18 -7.76
N LEU A 145 -9.46 -10.88 -7.72
CA LEU A 145 -10.45 -9.85 -7.43
C LEU A 145 -10.51 -8.89 -8.61
N LYS A 146 -11.71 -8.62 -9.11
CA LYS A 146 -11.88 -7.68 -10.21
C LYS A 146 -13.05 -6.75 -9.98
N ASN A 147 -12.81 -5.44 -10.14
CA ASN A 147 -13.81 -4.37 -10.13
C ASN A 147 -14.70 -4.40 -8.87
N VAL A 148 -14.05 -4.44 -7.70
CA VAL A 148 -14.66 -4.38 -6.36
C VAL A 148 -14.21 -3.11 -5.67
N THR A 149 -15.13 -2.40 -5.03
CA THR A 149 -14.79 -1.34 -4.08
C THR A 149 -14.82 -1.88 -2.67
N PHE A 150 -13.67 -1.89 -2.00
CA PHE A 150 -13.55 -2.09 -0.56
C PHE A 150 -13.61 -0.73 0.11
N ARG A 151 -14.55 -0.55 1.02
CA ARG A 151 -14.78 0.74 1.68
C ARG A 151 -14.93 0.59 3.18
N ALA A 152 -14.32 1.51 3.93
CA ALA A 152 -14.58 1.66 5.36
C ALA A 152 -15.78 2.59 5.57
N ALA A 153 -16.73 2.23 6.40
CA ALA A 153 -17.76 3.15 6.87
C ALA A 153 -17.15 4.18 7.84
N ASP A 154 -17.78 5.32 8.02
CA ASP A 154 -17.32 6.36 8.96
C ASP A 154 -17.19 5.83 10.39
N SER A 155 -18.02 4.86 10.77
CA SER A 155 -17.99 4.17 12.05
C SER A 155 -17.00 3.01 12.14
N CYS A 156 -16.38 2.61 11.05
CA CYS A 156 -15.48 1.45 11.01
C CYS A 156 -14.22 1.68 11.87
N GLN A 157 -13.86 0.69 12.67
CA GLN A 157 -12.71 0.71 13.57
C GLN A 157 -11.66 -0.34 13.22
N SER A 158 -11.52 -0.72 11.98
CA SER A 158 -10.48 -1.66 11.55
C SER A 158 -9.10 -0.98 11.48
N ASN A 159 -8.04 -1.69 11.84
CA ASN A 159 -6.69 -1.14 11.76
C ASN A 159 -6.21 -0.95 10.31
N CYS A 160 -6.69 -1.79 9.39
CA CYS A 160 -6.39 -1.71 7.96
C CYS A 160 -7.59 -2.21 7.16
N LEU A 161 -7.83 -1.63 5.98
CA LEU A 161 -8.95 -2.06 5.16
C LEU A 161 -8.69 -3.42 4.51
N PHE A 162 -7.49 -3.65 3.99
CA PHE A 162 -7.15 -4.86 3.26
C PHE A 162 -5.78 -5.42 3.64
N TRP A 163 -5.72 -6.71 3.99
CA TRP A 163 -4.45 -7.40 4.25
C TRP A 163 -4.18 -8.53 3.26
N VAL A 164 -2.90 -8.64 2.91
CA VAL A 164 -2.35 -9.81 2.22
C VAL A 164 -1.21 -10.34 3.07
N MET A 165 -1.40 -11.51 3.68
CA MET A 165 -0.43 -12.09 4.60
C MET A 165 -0.21 -13.57 4.31
N ARG A 166 1.02 -13.96 4.09
CA ARG A 166 1.38 -15.34 3.71
C ARG A 166 0.55 -15.83 2.53
N ALA A 167 0.61 -15.06 1.44
CA ALA A 167 -0.20 -15.31 0.27
C ALA A 167 0.66 -15.48 -0.99
N CYS A 168 0.16 -16.24 -1.93
CA CYS A 168 0.82 -16.46 -3.20
C CYS A 168 -0.16 -16.50 -4.39
N ASN A 169 0.26 -15.96 -5.54
CA ASN A 169 -0.55 -15.89 -6.75
C ASN A 169 -1.88 -15.16 -6.50
N VAL A 170 -1.81 -13.90 -6.09
CA VAL A 170 -2.96 -13.01 -5.89
C VAL A 170 -2.97 -11.96 -6.97
N GLU A 171 -4.11 -11.80 -7.64
CA GLU A 171 -4.33 -10.83 -8.69
C GLU A 171 -5.52 -9.94 -8.32
N VAL A 172 -5.30 -8.62 -8.31
CA VAL A 172 -6.29 -7.60 -7.96
C VAL A 172 -6.35 -6.58 -9.09
N VAL A 173 -7.47 -6.52 -9.79
CA VAL A 173 -7.61 -5.74 -11.03
C VAL A 173 -8.78 -4.77 -10.91
N ASP A 174 -8.58 -3.51 -11.30
CA ASP A 174 -9.60 -2.46 -11.34
C ASP A 174 -10.36 -2.30 -10.00
N CYS A 175 -9.71 -2.55 -8.85
CA CYS A 175 -10.33 -2.46 -7.53
C CYS A 175 -10.05 -1.12 -6.86
N THR A 176 -10.97 -0.68 -6.00
CA THR A 176 -10.80 0.53 -5.20
C THR A 176 -10.73 0.18 -3.71
N PHE A 177 -9.73 0.74 -3.01
CA PHE A 177 -9.55 0.65 -1.57
C PHE A 177 -9.75 2.03 -0.98
N ASP A 178 -10.91 2.27 -0.37
CA ASP A 178 -11.38 3.58 0.06
C ASP A 178 -11.58 3.61 1.57
N CYS A 179 -10.60 4.14 2.28
CA CYS A 179 -10.68 4.35 3.73
C CYS A 179 -11.51 5.58 4.09
N GLN A 180 -11.91 6.39 3.11
CA GLN A 180 -12.57 7.69 3.33
C GLN A 180 -11.80 8.57 4.32
N SER A 181 -12.49 9.40 5.09
CA SER A 181 -11.94 10.23 6.15
C SER A 181 -11.94 9.53 7.52
N ASN A 182 -11.82 8.21 7.54
CA ASN A 182 -11.89 7.43 8.77
C ASN A 182 -10.51 7.31 9.44
N ASP A 183 -10.29 8.02 10.53
CA ASP A 183 -9.04 8.02 11.30
C ASP A 183 -8.72 6.68 11.96
N TRP A 184 -9.67 5.77 12.10
CA TRP A 184 -9.47 4.45 12.66
C TRP A 184 -8.92 3.45 11.64
N CYS A 185 -9.20 3.64 10.36
CA CYS A 185 -8.66 2.82 9.30
C CYS A 185 -7.26 3.33 8.91
N ARG A 186 -6.23 2.84 9.59
CA ARG A 186 -4.85 3.34 9.50
C ARG A 186 -4.15 3.06 8.17
N GLY A 187 -4.67 2.20 7.33
CA GLY A 187 -4.07 1.89 6.04
C GLY A 187 -5.08 1.34 5.04
N ALA A 188 -4.91 1.71 3.77
CA ALA A 188 -5.71 1.16 2.70
C ALA A 188 -5.37 -0.31 2.44
N ALA A 189 -4.07 -0.65 2.45
CA ALA A 189 -3.61 -2.03 2.33
C ALA A 189 -2.31 -2.28 3.10
N ASP A 190 -2.14 -3.52 3.58
CA ASP A 190 -0.91 -3.99 4.21
C ASP A 190 -0.55 -5.39 3.67
N LEU A 191 0.55 -5.46 2.95
CA LEU A 191 1.14 -6.69 2.47
C LEU A 191 2.19 -7.13 3.47
N TYR A 192 1.75 -7.86 4.48
CA TYR A 192 2.54 -8.20 5.66
C TYR A 192 3.09 -9.63 5.64
N GLY A 193 4.34 -9.80 6.03
CA GLY A 193 4.97 -11.11 6.11
C GLY A 193 5.38 -11.65 4.74
N VAL A 194 5.34 -12.97 4.56
CA VAL A 194 5.80 -13.63 3.33
C VAL A 194 4.71 -13.63 2.28
N ASN A 195 4.94 -12.90 1.21
CA ASN A 195 4.04 -12.83 0.06
C ASN A 195 4.82 -13.11 -1.23
N GLU A 196 4.22 -13.80 -2.18
CA GLU A 196 4.86 -14.14 -3.44
C GLU A 196 3.88 -14.02 -4.62
N ASN A 197 4.31 -13.37 -5.71
CA ASN A 197 3.48 -13.19 -6.92
C ASN A 197 2.17 -12.47 -6.62
N ILE A 198 2.24 -11.28 -6.07
CA ILE A 198 1.09 -10.41 -5.78
C ILE A 198 1.07 -9.29 -6.81
N ARG A 199 -0.07 -9.10 -7.48
CA ARG A 199 -0.24 -8.09 -8.51
C ARG A 199 -1.49 -7.25 -8.27
N PHE A 200 -1.31 -5.95 -8.28
CA PHE A 200 -2.38 -4.95 -8.36
C PHE A 200 -2.28 -4.24 -9.71
N GLU A 201 -3.37 -4.18 -10.45
CA GLU A 201 -3.44 -3.53 -11.76
C GLU A 201 -4.65 -2.61 -11.83
N GLY A 202 -4.47 -1.36 -12.27
CA GLY A 202 -5.55 -0.39 -12.42
C GLY A 202 -6.29 -0.08 -11.12
N CYS A 203 -5.65 -0.28 -9.98
CA CYS A 203 -6.28 -0.13 -8.66
C CYS A 203 -6.18 1.30 -8.14
N VAL A 204 -7.18 1.71 -7.35
CA VAL A 204 -7.22 3.01 -6.70
C VAL A 204 -7.15 2.84 -5.18
N PHE A 205 -6.18 3.51 -4.55
CA PHE A 205 -6.02 3.51 -3.11
C PHE A 205 -6.25 4.92 -2.57
N ARG A 206 -7.23 5.06 -1.67
CA ARG A 206 -7.60 6.34 -1.08
C ARG A 206 -7.50 6.30 0.43
N GLN A 207 -6.62 7.14 0.96
CA GLN A 207 -6.42 7.35 2.38
C GLN A 207 -6.49 8.86 2.65
N LEU A 208 -7.70 9.40 2.66
CA LEU A 208 -7.97 10.83 2.77
C LEU A 208 -8.41 11.18 4.20
N THR A 209 -7.58 10.86 5.18
CA THR A 209 -7.85 11.18 6.59
C THR A 209 -6.96 12.33 7.03
N GLY A 210 -7.44 13.15 7.96
CA GLY A 210 -6.64 14.18 8.60
C GLY A 210 -5.67 13.66 9.65
N GLY A 211 -5.74 12.37 9.97
CA GLY A 211 -5.00 11.73 11.06
C GLY A 211 -3.60 11.23 10.71
N THR A 212 -3.10 10.32 11.54
CA THR A 212 -1.75 9.71 11.43
C THR A 212 -1.77 8.39 10.68
N ALA A 213 -2.74 8.18 9.79
CA ALA A 213 -2.91 6.91 9.11
C ALA A 213 -1.98 6.78 7.89
N GLY A 214 -1.30 5.67 7.76
CA GLY A 214 -0.48 5.31 6.61
C GLY A 214 -1.31 4.92 5.39
N GLY A 215 -0.69 4.92 4.22
CA GLY A 215 -1.32 4.49 2.96
C GLY A 215 -1.24 2.98 2.77
N ILE A 216 -0.19 2.55 2.09
CA ILE A 216 0.06 1.15 1.79
C ILE A 216 1.41 0.74 2.35
N TRP A 217 1.43 -0.42 2.99
CA TRP A 217 2.66 -1.03 3.45
C TRP A 217 2.95 -2.33 2.71
N VAL A 218 4.18 -2.48 2.23
CA VAL A 218 4.75 -3.73 1.74
C VAL A 218 5.91 -4.07 2.64
N ARG A 219 5.68 -4.96 3.61
CA ARG A 219 6.64 -5.18 4.70
C ARG A 219 6.77 -6.64 5.11
N ASN A 220 7.96 -7.03 5.47
CA ASN A 220 8.23 -8.34 6.00
C ASN A 220 8.96 -8.23 7.34
N TRP A 221 8.30 -8.63 8.41
CA TRP A 221 8.75 -8.34 9.77
C TRP A 221 9.35 -9.51 10.52
N THR A 222 9.00 -10.70 10.15
CA THR A 222 9.06 -11.74 11.17
C THR A 222 10.01 -12.85 10.87
N ASP A 223 10.47 -13.08 9.64
CA ASP A 223 11.09 -14.35 9.43
C ASP A 223 12.12 -14.41 8.31
N GLN A 224 12.85 -15.46 8.35
CA GLN A 224 13.92 -15.82 7.45
C GLN A 224 13.48 -16.06 5.99
N ALA A 225 12.17 -16.05 5.72
CA ALA A 225 11.62 -16.20 4.39
C ALA A 225 11.38 -14.85 3.71
N GLU A 226 11.59 -14.77 2.41
CA GLU A 226 11.52 -13.54 1.63
C GLU A 226 10.12 -13.32 1.05
N SER A 227 9.65 -12.05 1.03
CA SER A 227 8.56 -11.62 0.15
C SER A 227 9.14 -11.22 -1.19
N ARG A 228 8.50 -11.61 -2.30
CA ARG A 228 9.03 -11.33 -3.63
C ARG A 228 7.97 -11.24 -4.73
N ASN A 229 8.35 -10.58 -5.82
CA ASN A 229 7.53 -10.40 -7.00
C ASN A 229 6.17 -9.78 -6.67
N ILE A 230 6.21 -8.55 -6.12
CA ILE A 230 5.05 -7.74 -5.79
C ILE A 230 4.98 -6.60 -6.79
N ARG A 231 3.84 -6.45 -7.47
CA ARG A 231 3.68 -5.49 -8.55
C ARG A 231 2.47 -4.60 -8.33
N PHE A 232 2.67 -3.30 -8.58
CA PHE A 232 1.62 -2.32 -8.75
C PHE A 232 1.77 -1.73 -10.15
N GLU A 233 0.77 -1.93 -10.98
CA GLU A 233 0.78 -1.52 -12.38
C GLU A 233 -0.42 -0.61 -12.65
N ASP A 234 -0.17 0.60 -13.19
CA ASP A 234 -1.20 1.58 -13.54
C ASP A 234 -2.17 1.89 -12.36
N CYS A 235 -1.64 2.03 -11.14
CA CYS A 235 -2.41 2.26 -9.93
C CYS A 235 -2.35 3.73 -9.49
N ASP A 236 -3.47 4.23 -8.92
CA ASP A 236 -3.58 5.58 -8.35
C ASP A 236 -3.53 5.54 -6.82
N PHE A 237 -2.72 6.41 -6.23
CA PHE A 237 -2.54 6.53 -4.79
C PHE A 237 -2.87 7.95 -4.34
N TYR A 238 -3.91 8.09 -3.52
CA TYR A 238 -4.33 9.36 -2.94
C TYR A 238 -4.14 9.33 -1.43
N LYS A 239 -3.41 10.29 -0.89
CA LYS A 239 -3.08 10.35 0.54
C LYS A 239 -3.21 11.76 1.09
N SER A 240 -3.77 11.88 2.30
CA SER A 240 -3.67 13.06 3.16
C SER A 240 -3.19 12.65 4.57
N GLY A 241 -2.79 13.62 5.38
CA GLY A 241 -2.35 13.36 6.76
C GLY A 241 -0.85 13.07 6.90
N ALA A 242 -0.43 12.54 8.05
CA ALA A 242 0.96 12.59 8.51
C ALA A 242 1.87 11.45 8.08
N ASP A 243 1.34 10.30 7.71
CA ASP A 243 2.14 9.12 7.34
C ASP A 243 2.37 8.99 5.83
N GLU A 244 3.23 8.07 5.41
CA GLU A 244 3.59 7.83 4.02
C GLU A 244 2.40 7.33 3.19
N VAL A 245 2.37 7.69 1.90
CA VAL A 245 1.42 7.08 0.94
C VAL A 245 1.78 5.63 0.65
N LEU A 246 3.07 5.33 0.62
CA LEU A 246 3.62 4.00 0.38
C LEU A 246 4.89 3.79 1.21
N ALA A 247 4.99 2.62 1.84
CA ALA A 247 6.23 2.18 2.47
C ALA A 247 6.58 0.75 2.09
N VAL A 248 7.77 0.56 1.53
CA VAL A 248 8.32 -0.74 1.14
C VAL A 248 9.58 -1.00 1.97
N TRP A 249 9.57 -2.04 2.80
CA TRP A 249 10.70 -2.32 3.69
C TRP A 249 10.77 -3.77 4.16
N GLY A 250 11.98 -4.30 4.28
CA GLY A 250 12.26 -5.52 5.04
C GLY A 250 12.66 -5.16 6.47
N TRP A 251 12.26 -5.94 7.46
CA TRP A 251 12.71 -5.80 8.85
C TRP A 251 13.15 -7.17 9.38
N GLY A 252 14.45 -7.41 9.31
CA GLY A 252 15.00 -8.71 9.69
C GLY A 252 14.90 -9.79 8.60
N SER A 253 14.08 -9.59 7.58
CA SER A 253 14.01 -10.43 6.38
C SER A 253 13.94 -9.59 5.11
N ALA A 254 13.83 -10.21 3.95
CA ALA A 254 13.88 -9.51 2.67
C ALA A 254 12.50 -9.24 2.07
N VAL A 255 12.38 -8.07 1.42
CA VAL A 255 11.32 -7.75 0.46
C VAL A 255 12.01 -7.46 -0.87
N ARG A 256 11.78 -8.30 -1.86
CA ARG A 256 12.49 -8.25 -3.14
C ARG A 256 11.55 -8.14 -4.34
N GLU A 257 12.10 -7.62 -5.42
CA GLU A 257 11.41 -7.55 -6.71
C GLU A 257 10.05 -6.84 -6.59
N VAL A 258 10.00 -5.73 -5.82
CA VAL A 258 8.83 -4.86 -5.78
C VAL A 258 8.92 -3.89 -6.95
N VAL A 259 7.91 -3.89 -7.81
CA VAL A 259 7.85 -3.03 -8.99
C VAL A 259 6.58 -2.19 -8.94
N LEU A 260 6.76 -0.86 -9.12
CA LEU A 260 5.68 0.08 -9.34
C LEU A 260 5.88 0.66 -10.75
N SER A 261 4.94 0.44 -11.63
CA SER A 261 5.04 0.87 -13.03
C SER A 261 3.79 1.60 -13.46
N GLY A 262 3.94 2.79 -14.08
CA GLY A 262 2.80 3.59 -14.55
C GLY A 262 1.89 4.11 -13.44
N CYS A 263 2.36 4.17 -12.20
CA CYS A 263 1.54 4.55 -11.05
C CYS A 263 1.57 6.05 -10.79
N ASP A 264 0.44 6.58 -10.32
CA ASP A 264 0.29 7.99 -9.97
C ASP A 264 0.11 8.16 -8.46
N PHE A 265 0.90 9.06 -7.85
CA PHE A 265 0.90 9.34 -6.43
C PHE A 265 0.54 10.80 -6.18
N TYR A 266 -0.52 11.02 -5.42
CA TYR A 266 -1.04 12.35 -5.13
C TYR A 266 -1.12 12.60 -3.62
N GLU A 267 -0.42 13.63 -3.15
CA GLU A 267 -0.69 14.22 -1.85
C GLU A 267 -1.95 15.07 -1.98
N THR A 268 -3.04 14.63 -1.36
CA THR A 268 -4.34 15.29 -1.42
C THR A 268 -4.65 15.91 -0.08
N GLU A 269 -5.02 17.18 -0.07
CA GLU A 269 -5.41 17.87 1.14
C GLU A 269 -6.90 17.79 1.39
N THR A 270 -7.28 17.55 2.64
CA THR A 270 -8.64 17.69 3.15
C THR A 270 -8.71 18.88 4.10
N GLU A 271 -9.91 19.44 4.32
CA GLU A 271 -10.09 20.47 5.34
C GLU A 271 -9.61 20.04 6.72
N GLU A 272 -9.77 18.75 7.05
CA GLU A 272 -9.31 18.16 8.30
C GLU A 272 -7.78 18.07 8.39
N SER A 273 -7.10 17.65 7.34
CA SER A 273 -5.63 17.60 7.30
C SER A 273 -5.02 18.97 7.39
N LEU A 274 -5.63 19.97 6.74
CA LEU A 274 -5.23 21.37 6.83
C LEU A 274 -5.42 21.92 8.26
N ALA A 275 -6.57 21.66 8.88
CA ALA A 275 -6.88 22.12 10.23
C ALA A 275 -5.99 21.46 11.29
N ALA A 276 -5.65 20.19 11.12
CA ALA A 276 -4.77 19.44 12.02
C ALA A 276 -3.28 19.82 11.86
N GLY A 277 -2.91 20.47 10.74
CA GLY A 277 -1.51 20.77 10.41
C GLY A 277 -0.67 19.51 10.16
N ASN A 278 -1.31 18.36 9.96
CA ASN A 278 -0.64 17.09 9.70
C ASN A 278 -0.13 17.03 8.27
N ARG A 279 1.09 16.54 8.12
CA ARG A 279 1.73 16.33 6.83
C ARG A 279 2.74 15.20 6.94
N PRO A 280 3.00 14.44 5.88
CA PRO A 280 4.03 13.43 5.91
C PRO A 280 5.42 14.08 6.00
N VAL A 281 6.28 13.51 6.86
CA VAL A 281 7.70 13.81 6.81
C VAL A 281 8.29 13.19 5.54
N TRP A 282 7.95 11.92 5.30
CA TRP A 282 8.31 11.20 4.08
C TRP A 282 7.05 10.82 3.33
N PHE A 283 7.01 11.09 2.02
CA PHE A 283 5.84 10.74 1.22
C PHE A 283 5.87 9.28 0.75
N ILE A 284 7.05 8.82 0.32
CA ILE A 284 7.28 7.44 -0.11
C ILE A 284 8.55 6.91 0.58
N THR A 285 8.43 5.81 1.30
CA THR A 285 9.55 5.10 1.91
C THR A 285 9.94 3.87 1.08
N LEU A 286 11.16 3.87 0.53
CA LEU A 286 11.71 2.77 -0.25
C LEU A 286 12.93 2.19 0.47
N GLY A 287 12.69 1.37 1.51
CA GLY A 287 13.70 0.79 2.37
C GLY A 287 13.97 1.59 3.64
N GLN A 288 13.88 0.93 4.77
CA GLN A 288 14.17 1.48 6.09
C GLN A 288 15.14 0.58 6.86
N SER A 289 14.94 -0.72 6.82
CA SER A 289 15.81 -1.72 7.43
C SER A 289 15.69 -3.04 6.69
N GLY A 290 16.66 -3.93 6.85
CA GLY A 290 16.69 -5.21 6.13
C GLY A 290 17.00 -5.07 4.64
N ILE A 291 16.75 -6.15 3.89
CA ILE A 291 16.98 -6.17 2.45
C ILE A 291 15.70 -5.71 1.75
N THR A 292 15.84 -4.66 0.93
CA THR A 292 14.71 -4.12 0.16
C THR A 292 15.16 -3.90 -1.28
N ASP A 293 14.54 -4.60 -2.24
CA ASP A 293 14.74 -4.35 -3.66
C ASP A 293 13.44 -3.81 -4.25
N VAL A 294 13.46 -2.55 -4.68
CA VAL A 294 12.29 -1.86 -5.22
C VAL A 294 12.63 -1.02 -6.44
N ARG A 295 11.76 -1.04 -7.42
CA ARG A 295 11.86 -0.23 -8.62
C ARG A 295 10.57 0.52 -8.86
N MET A 296 10.67 1.83 -9.03
CA MET A 296 9.60 2.69 -9.54
C MET A 296 9.96 3.14 -10.95
N GLU A 297 9.06 2.96 -11.89
CA GLU A 297 9.29 3.35 -13.29
C GLU A 297 8.04 3.91 -13.93
N HIS A 298 8.20 4.96 -14.75
CA HIS A 298 7.11 5.63 -15.45
C HIS A 298 5.99 6.14 -14.53
N CYS A 299 6.34 6.51 -13.29
CA CYS A 299 5.39 6.98 -12.28
C CYS A 299 5.30 8.50 -12.27
N THR A 300 4.11 9.02 -11.93
CA THR A 300 3.92 10.44 -11.61
C THR A 300 3.81 10.62 -10.10
N ILE A 301 4.57 11.55 -9.53
CA ILE A 301 4.52 11.90 -8.12
C ILE A 301 4.24 13.40 -8.00
N TRP A 302 3.12 13.72 -7.39
CA TRP A 302 2.74 15.09 -7.13
C TRP A 302 2.49 15.32 -5.66
N ALA A 303 3.28 16.20 -5.05
CA ALA A 303 3.18 16.53 -3.64
C ALA A 303 3.35 18.04 -3.44
N ASP A 304 2.76 18.58 -2.38
CA ASP A 304 2.85 19.99 -2.04
C ASP A 304 3.13 20.26 -0.56
N ARG A 305 3.05 19.28 0.32
CA ARG A 305 3.24 19.48 1.77
C ARG A 305 4.25 18.56 2.44
N CYS A 306 4.56 17.41 1.89
CA CYS A 306 5.55 16.52 2.49
C CYS A 306 6.91 17.19 2.64
N GLU A 307 7.70 16.78 3.62
CA GLU A 307 9.05 17.30 3.76
C GLU A 307 10.00 16.71 2.73
N VAL A 308 9.90 15.42 2.49
CA VAL A 308 10.78 14.65 1.61
C VAL A 308 9.93 13.71 0.77
N ILE A 309 10.14 13.67 -0.54
CA ILE A 309 9.42 12.72 -1.40
C ILE A 309 9.88 11.29 -1.11
N PHE A 310 11.19 11.00 -1.20
CA PHE A 310 11.71 9.65 -1.04
C PHE A 310 12.58 9.49 0.21
N HIS A 311 12.22 8.54 1.06
CA HIS A 311 13.04 8.03 2.14
C HIS A 311 13.65 6.68 1.73
N MET A 312 14.96 6.65 1.46
CA MET A 312 15.67 5.51 0.89
C MET A 312 16.82 5.10 1.81
N VAL A 313 16.51 4.85 3.10
CA VAL A 313 17.52 4.66 4.15
C VAL A 313 17.57 3.21 4.60
N GLY A 314 18.29 2.40 4.22
CA GLY A 314 18.49 1.03 4.69
C GLY A 314 19.87 0.52 4.29
N ASP A 315 20.54 -0.18 5.15
CA ASP A 315 21.92 -0.64 4.89
C ASP A 315 22.01 -1.55 3.66
N LYS A 316 20.90 -2.21 3.30
CA LYS A 316 20.81 -3.14 2.17
C LYS A 316 19.61 -2.80 1.26
N THR A 317 19.36 -1.51 1.10
CA THR A 317 18.29 -1.02 0.22
C THR A 317 18.85 -0.87 -1.20
N HIS A 318 18.17 -1.52 -2.15
CA HIS A 318 18.36 -1.31 -3.58
C HIS A 318 17.07 -0.70 -4.12
N ALA A 319 17.07 0.62 -4.27
CA ALA A 319 15.92 1.38 -4.74
C ALA A 319 16.28 2.15 -6.01
N VAL A 320 15.50 1.98 -7.05
CA VAL A 320 15.66 2.67 -8.33
C VAL A 320 14.38 3.41 -8.67
N VAL A 321 14.49 4.71 -8.90
CA VAL A 321 13.43 5.57 -9.46
C VAL A 321 13.87 5.97 -10.86
N ASP A 322 13.12 5.55 -11.87
CA ASP A 322 13.52 5.63 -13.27
C ASP A 322 12.39 6.17 -14.15
N ASN A 323 12.70 7.17 -14.98
CA ASN A 323 11.77 7.73 -15.95
C ASN A 323 10.43 8.18 -15.32
N CYS A 324 10.51 8.89 -14.18
CA CYS A 324 9.36 9.41 -13.43
C CYS A 324 9.20 10.92 -13.61
N ASP A 325 7.97 11.41 -13.49
CA ASP A 325 7.65 12.84 -13.38
C ASP A 325 7.36 13.20 -11.92
N ILE A 326 8.21 14.01 -11.31
CA ILE A 326 8.23 14.25 -9.86
C ILE A 326 8.08 15.73 -9.58
N THR A 327 7.05 16.10 -8.83
CA THR A 327 6.80 17.49 -8.44
C THR A 327 6.60 17.59 -6.94
N LEU A 328 7.36 18.48 -6.30
CA LEU A 328 7.11 18.95 -4.93
C LEU A 328 7.14 20.47 -4.92
N ASN A 329 6.00 21.07 -4.67
CA ASN A 329 5.85 22.51 -4.61
C ASN A 329 5.38 22.92 -3.22
N GLN A 330 6.33 23.19 -2.31
CA GLN A 330 6.01 23.61 -0.94
C GLN A 330 5.61 25.08 -0.90
N PRO A 331 4.43 25.43 -0.42
CA PRO A 331 4.04 26.81 -0.19
C PRO A 331 4.84 27.46 0.96
N ASP A 332 5.01 28.78 0.91
CA ASP A 332 5.83 29.53 1.87
C ASP A 332 5.28 29.53 3.31
N ASP A 333 4.01 29.20 3.52
CA ASP A 333 3.30 29.32 4.79
C ASP A 333 2.60 28.03 5.27
N VAL A 334 3.30 26.95 5.30
CA VAL A 334 2.76 25.75 5.96
C VAL A 334 2.63 26.04 7.47
N ALA A 335 1.42 26.41 7.88
CA ALA A 335 1.12 26.84 9.24
C ALA A 335 1.56 25.80 10.27
N GLY A 336 2.40 26.22 11.22
CA GLY A 336 2.69 25.49 12.44
C GLY A 336 4.00 24.70 12.50
N HIS A 337 4.69 24.44 11.40
CA HIS A 337 6.03 23.86 11.40
C HIS A 337 7.00 24.76 10.65
N ASP A 338 8.04 25.19 11.32
CA ASP A 338 9.12 25.94 10.70
C ASP A 338 10.00 25.00 9.86
N ILE A 339 9.48 24.58 8.69
CA ILE A 339 10.21 23.77 7.70
C ILE A 339 11.49 24.44 7.27
N ARG A 340 11.52 25.77 7.35
CA ARG A 340 12.64 26.63 6.94
C ARG A 340 13.94 26.29 7.67
N LYS A 341 13.83 25.64 8.84
CA LYS A 341 14.98 25.19 9.62
C LYS A 341 15.37 23.73 9.39
N SER A 342 14.54 22.97 8.67
CA SER A 342 14.86 21.59 8.35
C SER A 342 15.93 21.54 7.27
N ALA A 343 17.10 21.03 7.60
CA ALA A 343 18.15 20.72 6.61
C ALA A 343 17.81 19.50 5.74
N ASN A 344 16.57 19.03 5.79
CA ASN A 344 16.12 17.83 5.07
C ASN A 344 16.08 18.08 3.56
N PRO A 345 16.45 17.09 2.76
CA PRO A 345 16.31 17.15 1.32
C PRO A 345 14.84 17.10 0.91
N MET A 346 14.50 17.72 -0.22
CA MET A 346 13.13 17.67 -0.75
C MET A 346 12.88 16.43 -1.61
N LEU A 347 13.83 16.10 -2.48
CA LEU A 347 13.66 14.97 -3.39
C LEU A 347 13.87 13.64 -2.68
N ALA A 348 15.04 13.44 -2.08
CA ALA A 348 15.36 12.15 -1.52
C ALA A 348 16.42 12.23 -0.42
N GLN A 349 16.24 11.39 0.58
CA GLN A 349 17.21 11.06 1.60
C GLN A 349 17.65 9.60 1.46
N GLY A 350 18.91 9.37 1.14
CA GLY A 350 19.56 8.07 1.18
C GLY A 350 20.42 7.90 2.43
N ASN A 351 21.18 6.82 2.54
CA ASN A 351 22.12 6.60 3.64
C ASN A 351 23.60 6.58 3.22
N GLY A 352 23.88 6.71 1.93
CA GLY A 352 25.25 6.78 1.39
C GLY A 352 26.13 5.57 1.66
N ARG A 353 25.58 4.43 2.09
CA ARG A 353 26.35 3.25 2.52
C ARG A 353 26.65 2.28 1.39
N ALA A 354 27.73 1.51 1.57
CA ALA A 354 28.34 0.70 0.51
C ALA A 354 27.53 -0.53 0.09
N ASP A 355 26.61 -1.03 0.92
CA ASP A 355 25.90 -2.30 0.69
C ASP A 355 24.54 -2.13 0.01
N GLY A 356 24.11 -0.90 -0.20
CA GLY A 356 22.85 -0.57 -0.87
C GLY A 356 23.08 0.33 -2.09
N SER A 357 22.07 0.44 -2.92
CA SER A 357 22.07 1.29 -4.12
C SER A 357 20.78 2.07 -4.19
N THR A 358 20.85 3.38 -4.02
CA THR A 358 19.72 4.30 -4.13
C THR A 358 19.93 5.24 -5.32
N VAL A 359 19.16 5.03 -6.38
CA VAL A 359 19.38 5.70 -7.68
C VAL A 359 18.09 6.39 -8.12
N ILE A 360 18.24 7.65 -8.57
CA ILE A 360 17.17 8.37 -9.28
C ILE A 360 17.73 8.77 -10.65
N GLN A 361 17.06 8.34 -11.71
CA GLN A 361 17.56 8.54 -13.07
C GLN A 361 16.47 8.80 -14.10
N ASN A 362 16.87 9.40 -15.24
CA ASN A 362 16.03 9.64 -16.42
C ASN A 362 14.69 10.37 -16.12
N SER A 363 14.63 11.08 -15.01
CA SER A 363 13.38 11.62 -14.48
C SER A 363 13.28 13.14 -14.69
N ARG A 364 12.05 13.64 -14.83
CA ARG A 364 11.76 15.06 -14.75
C ARG A 364 11.41 15.42 -13.33
N ILE A 365 12.08 16.40 -12.75
CA ILE A 365 11.97 16.74 -11.34
C ILE A 365 11.74 18.25 -11.20
N VAL A 366 10.66 18.64 -10.53
CA VAL A 366 10.33 20.04 -10.22
C VAL A 366 10.27 20.20 -8.70
N LEU A 367 11.13 21.06 -8.16
CA LEU A 367 11.20 21.32 -6.72
C LEU A 367 11.13 22.82 -6.46
N SER A 368 10.15 23.25 -5.68
CA SER A 368 10.02 24.62 -5.20
C SER A 368 9.88 24.64 -3.68
N GLY A 369 10.76 25.34 -3.00
CA GLY A 369 10.77 25.43 -1.56
C GLY A 369 11.71 26.51 -1.04
N ASP A 370 11.90 26.56 0.25
CA ASP A 370 12.66 27.60 0.96
C ASP A 370 14.17 27.53 0.78
N ASP A 371 14.81 28.63 1.15
CA ASP A 371 16.28 28.82 1.06
C ASP A 371 17.10 27.87 1.97
N GLY A 372 16.50 27.24 2.98
CA GLY A 372 17.14 26.21 3.82
C GLY A 372 17.10 24.81 3.23
N ARG A 373 16.33 24.59 2.19
CA ARG A 373 16.09 23.26 1.61
C ARG A 373 17.15 22.87 0.59
N ARG A 374 17.35 21.55 0.42
CA ARG A 374 18.29 21.00 -0.57
C ARG A 374 17.59 20.00 -1.51
N ILE A 375 18.20 19.73 -2.65
CA ILE A 375 17.66 18.77 -3.62
C ILE A 375 17.66 17.37 -3.02
N SER A 376 18.82 16.83 -2.69
CA SER A 376 18.97 15.47 -2.19
C SER A 376 20.16 15.33 -1.26
N TYR A 377 20.16 14.23 -0.48
CA TYR A 377 21.22 13.92 0.47
C TYR A 377 21.53 12.42 0.49
N GLN A 378 22.80 12.07 0.40
CA GLN A 378 23.32 10.71 0.56
C GLN A 378 22.74 9.64 -0.38
N LEU A 379 22.48 9.99 -1.64
CA LEU A 379 22.14 9.00 -2.67
C LEU A 379 23.39 8.27 -3.19
N SER A 380 23.19 7.06 -3.70
CA SER A 380 24.22 6.37 -4.48
C SER A 380 24.41 7.06 -5.83
N ALA A 381 23.31 7.41 -6.51
CA ALA A 381 23.40 8.14 -7.77
C ALA A 381 22.18 9.02 -8.08
N LEU A 382 22.45 10.14 -8.76
CA LEU A 382 21.48 11.01 -9.39
C LEU A 382 21.92 11.23 -10.82
N LYS A 383 21.25 10.61 -11.82
CA LYS A 383 21.77 10.52 -13.20
C LYS A 383 20.72 10.88 -14.26
N ASP A 384 21.18 11.58 -15.30
CA ASP A 384 20.40 11.82 -16.52
C ASP A 384 19.01 12.42 -16.27
N ASN A 385 18.87 13.20 -15.21
CA ASN A 385 17.62 13.86 -14.85
C ASN A 385 17.53 15.28 -15.39
N THR A 386 16.30 15.76 -15.58
CA THR A 386 16.01 17.18 -15.79
C THR A 386 15.39 17.76 -14.52
N LEU A 387 16.08 18.70 -13.87
CA LEU A 387 15.69 19.32 -12.61
C LEU A 387 15.38 20.81 -12.83
N ASP A 388 14.17 21.21 -12.52
CA ASP A 388 13.76 22.60 -12.40
C ASP A 388 13.59 22.92 -10.91
N VAL A 389 14.49 23.77 -10.37
CA VAL A 389 14.56 23.96 -8.92
C VAL A 389 14.53 25.42 -8.48
N SER A 390 13.89 25.66 -7.34
CA SER A 390 13.96 26.94 -6.63
C SER A 390 14.18 26.65 -5.14
N LEU A 391 15.46 26.60 -4.73
CA LEU A 391 15.91 26.13 -3.41
C LEU A 391 17.13 26.89 -2.93
N GLY A 392 17.48 26.73 -1.65
CA GLY A 392 18.74 27.25 -1.09
C GLY A 392 19.95 26.42 -1.45
N HIS A 393 19.85 25.10 -1.35
CA HIS A 393 20.99 24.19 -1.51
C HIS A 393 20.78 23.15 -2.62
N GLY A 394 21.86 22.67 -3.17
CA GLY A 394 21.86 21.65 -4.21
C GLY A 394 21.88 20.21 -3.68
N ILE A 395 22.72 19.41 -4.29
CA ILE A 395 22.89 17.97 -4.02
C ILE A 395 24.05 17.80 -3.06
N ALA A 396 23.89 16.98 -2.03
CA ALA A 396 24.94 16.76 -1.04
C ALA A 396 25.24 15.28 -0.80
N SER A 397 26.51 14.98 -0.54
CA SER A 397 27.03 13.67 -0.14
C SER A 397 26.59 12.51 -1.03
N THR A 398 26.34 12.78 -2.32
CA THR A 398 25.91 11.80 -3.31
C THR A 398 27.11 11.22 -4.02
N SER A 399 27.18 9.89 -4.16
CA SER A 399 28.37 9.21 -4.71
C SER A 399 28.56 9.48 -6.19
N GLU A 400 27.49 9.55 -6.98
CA GLU A 400 27.57 9.88 -8.41
C GLU A 400 26.49 10.92 -8.78
N VAL A 401 26.89 12.00 -9.43
CA VAL A 401 25.99 13.00 -10.01
C VAL A 401 26.41 13.25 -11.43
N SER A 402 25.68 12.70 -12.40
CA SER A 402 26.11 12.70 -13.79
C SER A 402 24.96 12.89 -14.79
N GLY A 403 25.26 13.52 -15.92
CA GLY A 403 24.34 13.67 -17.04
C GLY A 403 23.11 14.55 -16.78
N ASN A 404 23.00 15.21 -15.62
CA ASN A 404 21.81 15.95 -15.25
C ASN A 404 21.77 17.33 -15.93
N THR A 405 20.55 17.78 -16.26
CA THR A 405 20.26 19.16 -16.61
C THR A 405 19.59 19.84 -15.42
N ILE A 406 20.26 20.80 -14.78
CA ILE A 406 19.78 21.51 -13.59
C ILE A 406 19.53 22.98 -13.94
N ARG A 407 18.31 23.46 -13.76
CA ARG A 407 17.88 24.80 -14.07
C ARG A 407 17.20 25.46 -12.86
N GLY A 408 17.12 26.80 -12.91
CA GLY A 408 16.32 27.54 -11.92
C GLY A 408 17.16 28.36 -10.96
N ARG A 409 16.87 28.26 -9.64
CA ARG A 409 17.50 29.08 -8.60
C ARG A 409 18.08 28.19 -7.49
N ILE A 410 19.37 28.39 -7.19
CA ILE A 410 20.04 27.80 -6.03
C ILE A 410 20.90 28.89 -5.38
N GLN A 411 20.72 29.16 -4.08
CA GLN A 411 21.43 30.24 -3.40
C GLN A 411 22.88 29.87 -3.06
N HIS A 412 23.11 28.65 -2.63
CA HIS A 412 24.39 28.17 -2.11
C HIS A 412 25.12 27.25 -3.10
N LYS A 413 25.81 26.22 -2.59
CA LYS A 413 26.52 25.26 -3.43
C LYS A 413 25.54 24.33 -4.14
N ILE A 414 25.83 24.05 -5.41
CA ILE A 414 25.06 23.11 -6.23
C ILE A 414 25.45 21.67 -5.90
N PHE A 415 26.74 21.41 -5.74
CA PHE A 415 27.28 20.12 -5.36
C PHE A 415 28.11 20.29 -4.08
N GLU A 416 27.81 19.53 -3.04
CA GLU A 416 28.47 19.58 -1.75
C GLU A 416 28.89 18.16 -1.34
N ASP A 417 30.19 17.95 -1.17
CA ASP A 417 30.78 16.67 -0.78
C ASP A 417 30.34 15.47 -1.65
N CYS A 418 30.06 15.72 -2.93
CA CYS A 418 29.75 14.69 -3.91
C CYS A 418 31.06 14.09 -4.48
N SER A 419 31.09 12.75 -4.67
CA SER A 419 32.35 12.08 -5.04
C SER A 419 32.65 12.13 -6.54
N ASN A 420 31.67 11.80 -7.39
CA ASN A 420 31.81 11.74 -8.83
C ASN A 420 30.81 12.67 -9.52
N VAL A 421 31.29 13.85 -9.93
CA VAL A 421 30.43 14.87 -10.58
C VAL A 421 30.95 15.12 -11.98
N TRP A 422 30.18 14.71 -12.98
CA TRP A 422 30.59 14.86 -14.37
C TRP A 422 29.42 15.01 -15.33
N ASN A 423 29.67 15.63 -16.48
CA ASN A 423 28.70 15.79 -17.58
C ASN A 423 27.35 16.41 -17.19
N ASN A 424 27.30 17.26 -16.16
CA ASN A 424 26.07 17.98 -15.79
C ASN A 424 26.00 19.32 -16.48
N HIS A 425 24.81 19.64 -17.00
CA HIS A 425 24.52 20.98 -17.55
C HIS A 425 23.75 21.80 -16.51
N VAL A 426 24.39 22.87 -15.99
CA VAL A 426 23.85 23.67 -14.90
C VAL A 426 23.59 25.11 -15.35
N THR A 427 22.33 25.52 -15.30
CA THR A 427 21.87 26.90 -15.61
C THR A 427 21.07 27.44 -14.44
N VAL A 428 21.74 27.87 -13.37
CA VAL A 428 21.07 28.40 -12.17
C VAL A 428 21.46 29.86 -11.95
N ARG A 429 20.48 30.65 -11.50
CA ARG A 429 20.73 32.01 -11.02
C ARG A 429 21.09 31.94 -9.54
N ARG A 430 22.22 32.56 -9.17
CA ARG A 430 22.57 32.79 -7.77
C ARG A 430 21.89 34.08 -7.32
N PHE A 431 21.17 34.04 -6.21
CA PHE A 431 20.67 35.22 -5.54
C PHE A 431 21.73 35.69 -4.55
N SER A 432 22.31 36.84 -4.71
CA SER A 432 22.96 37.56 -3.61
C SER A 432 21.84 38.35 -2.94
N LEU A 433 21.61 38.13 -1.66
CA LEU A 433 20.78 39.05 -0.87
C LEU A 433 21.39 40.42 -0.98
N PRO A 434 20.59 41.51 -1.19
CA PRO A 434 21.09 42.85 -0.99
C PRO A 434 21.52 42.95 0.48
N GLY A 435 22.77 43.32 0.71
CA GLY A 435 23.38 43.51 2.02
C GLY A 435 22.71 44.59 2.86
#